data_f07e0d1e86e7ec501a605b073748c1e5
#
_entry.id   f07e0d1e86e7ec501a605b073748c1e5
#
_cell.length_a   1.000
_cell.length_b   1.000
_cell.length_c   1.000
_cell.angle_alpha   90.00
_cell.angle_beta   90.00
_cell.angle_gamma   90.00
#
_symmetry.space_group_name_H-M   'P 1'
#
loop_
_entity.id
_entity.type
_entity.pdbx_description
1 polymer ?
#
loop_
_entity_poly.entity_id
_entity_poly.type
_entity_poly.pdbx_seq_one_letter_code
_entity_poly.pdbx_strand_id
1 'polypeptide(L)'
;AYKHLKTLKINYSFYSALDGSYLQALPKVFDLSKKTIIHIPHRMSPETAGSKHDEVDAIIDIIGDMQDFEEETNFYPVVTKDGRTLIVANLVEDDPEFRSKLQESLRDKTQQERVDVIIALGMAKEGFDWPPAEHAITVGYRGSLTEIIQIIGRVTRDHEGKPTATFTNLIAEPRADDELVVNAVNQMLKAISVSLAMEQALAPKFKFVPKSSDDS
;
A
#
# COMPACT_ATOMS: atom_id res chain seq x y z
N ALA A 1 14.44 11.91 15.43
CA ALA A 1 15.12 11.96 14.12
C ALA A 1 15.20 10.54 13.55
N TYR A 2 14.88 10.37 12.29
CA TYR A 2 15.01 9.09 11.60
C TYR A 2 16.49 8.71 11.46
N LYS A 3 16.83 7.47 11.80
CA LYS A 3 18.19 6.93 11.67
C LYS A 3 18.43 6.30 10.30
N HIS A 4 17.46 5.55 9.82
CA HIS A 4 17.55 4.70 8.63
C HIS A 4 16.83 5.32 7.43
N LEU A 5 15.58 5.77 7.60
CA LEU A 5 14.80 6.36 6.52
C LEU A 5 15.39 7.69 6.05
N LYS A 6 15.70 7.78 4.75
CA LYS A 6 16.31 8.97 4.09
C LYS A 6 15.39 9.60 3.06
N THR A 7 14.51 8.83 2.44
CA THR A 7 13.70 9.26 1.30
C THR A 7 12.28 8.76 1.42
N LEU A 8 11.32 9.64 1.14
CA LEU A 8 9.93 9.28 0.89
C LEU A 8 9.59 9.61 -0.56
N LYS A 9 9.07 8.61 -1.29
CA LYS A 9 8.55 8.79 -2.65
C LYS A 9 7.03 8.77 -2.59
N ILE A 10 6.38 9.71 -3.26
CA ILE A 10 4.93 9.80 -3.38
C ILE A 10 4.58 9.73 -4.86
N ASN A 11 3.85 8.68 -5.25
CA ASN A 11 3.45 8.42 -6.62
C ASN A 11 1.92 8.45 -6.74
N TYR A 12 1.43 9.12 -7.78
CA TYR A 12 0.07 8.98 -8.26
C TYR A 12 0.13 8.31 -9.62
N SER A 13 -0.41 7.11 -9.72
CA SER A 13 -0.42 6.30 -10.95
C SER A 13 -1.84 6.23 -11.49
N PHE A 14 -2.03 6.70 -12.72
CA PHE A 14 -3.31 6.63 -13.40
C PHE A 14 -3.39 5.34 -14.24
N TYR A 15 -4.56 4.70 -14.25
CA TYR A 15 -4.84 3.56 -15.10
C TYR A 15 -6.13 3.79 -15.88
N SER A 16 -6.19 3.26 -17.10
CA SER A 16 -7.39 3.34 -17.92
C SER A 16 -8.44 2.35 -17.44
N ALA A 17 -9.60 2.85 -17.02
CA ALA A 17 -10.74 2.00 -16.66
C ALA A 17 -11.31 1.26 -17.88
N LEU A 18 -10.96 1.64 -19.10
CA LEU A 18 -11.32 0.94 -20.34
C LEU A 18 -10.51 -0.35 -20.52
N ASP A 19 -9.28 -0.38 -19.97
CA ASP A 19 -8.37 -1.52 -20.09
C ASP A 19 -8.55 -2.53 -18.94
N GLY A 20 -9.46 -2.26 -18.01
CA GLY A 20 -9.79 -3.13 -16.89
C GLY A 20 -9.83 -2.41 -15.54
N SER A 21 -9.71 -3.19 -14.47
CA SER A 21 -9.68 -2.66 -13.09
C SER A 21 -8.25 -2.30 -12.67
N TYR A 22 -8.12 -1.75 -11.45
CA TYR A 22 -6.81 -1.49 -10.84
C TYR A 22 -5.94 -2.76 -10.72
N LEU A 23 -6.54 -3.95 -10.70
CA LEU A 23 -5.81 -5.22 -10.61
C LEU A 23 -4.89 -5.45 -11.82
N GLN A 24 -5.24 -4.95 -13.02
CA GLN A 24 -4.37 -4.98 -14.19
C GLN A 24 -3.23 -3.95 -14.10
N ALA A 25 -3.45 -2.86 -13.37
CA ALA A 25 -2.44 -1.82 -13.16
C ALA A 25 -1.48 -2.15 -12.01
N LEU A 26 -1.96 -2.90 -11.01
CA LEU A 26 -1.19 -3.24 -9.81
C LEU A 26 0.20 -3.83 -10.10
N PRO A 27 0.38 -4.80 -11.01
CA PRO A 27 1.70 -5.36 -11.31
C PRO A 27 2.74 -4.34 -11.80
N LYS A 28 2.30 -3.21 -12.36
CA LYS A 28 3.20 -2.17 -12.88
C LYS A 28 3.84 -1.32 -11.77
N VAL A 29 3.23 -1.31 -10.58
CA VAL A 29 3.66 -0.50 -9.43
C VAL A 29 4.07 -1.34 -8.23
N PHE A 30 3.75 -2.63 -8.23
CA PHE A 30 4.00 -3.55 -7.13
C PHE A 30 5.35 -4.24 -7.29
N ASP A 31 6.30 -3.84 -6.45
CA ASP A 31 7.63 -4.45 -6.38
C ASP A 31 7.64 -5.55 -5.31
N LEU A 32 7.68 -6.82 -5.74
CA LEU A 32 7.70 -7.99 -4.86
C LEU A 32 8.98 -8.11 -4.01
N SER A 33 9.98 -7.28 -4.23
CA SER A 33 11.17 -7.21 -3.38
C SER A 33 11.00 -6.28 -2.17
N LYS A 34 9.88 -5.55 -2.11
CA LYS A 34 9.58 -4.55 -1.08
C LYS A 34 8.46 -5.01 -0.15
N LYS A 35 8.66 -4.80 1.14
CA LYS A 35 7.62 -5.03 2.13
C LYS A 35 6.48 -4.06 1.94
N THR A 36 5.33 -4.57 1.52
CA THR A 36 4.25 -3.75 0.95
C THR A 36 2.93 -3.92 1.72
N ILE A 37 2.26 -2.80 2.00
CA ILE A 37 0.86 -2.78 2.43
C ILE A 37 0.00 -2.41 1.24
N ILE A 38 -0.98 -3.25 0.89
CA ILE A 38 -1.96 -2.98 -0.16
C ILE A 38 -3.31 -2.70 0.49
N HIS A 39 -3.81 -1.50 0.32
CA HIS A 39 -5.14 -1.10 0.75
C HIS A 39 -6.12 -1.27 -0.42
N ILE A 40 -6.94 -2.33 -0.36
CA ILE A 40 -8.00 -2.52 -1.36
C ILE A 40 -9.12 -1.49 -1.18
N PRO A 41 -9.88 -1.16 -2.23
CA PRO A 41 -10.94 -0.18 -2.14
C PRO A 41 -12.08 -0.64 -1.20
N HIS A 42 -12.80 0.33 -0.63
CA HIS A 42 -14.00 0.02 0.16
C HIS A 42 -15.11 -0.47 -0.77
N ARG A 43 -15.98 -1.37 -0.26
CA ARG A 43 -17.09 -1.99 -1.03
C ARG A 43 -17.98 -1.02 -1.82
N MET A 44 -18.10 0.22 -1.37
CA MET A 44 -18.87 1.27 -2.05
C MET A 44 -18.01 2.15 -2.97
N SER A 45 -16.75 1.82 -3.17
CA SER A 45 -15.88 2.54 -4.09
C SER A 45 -16.21 2.18 -5.54
N PRO A 46 -16.22 3.14 -6.46
CA PRO A 46 -16.39 2.85 -7.88
C PRO A 46 -15.20 2.05 -8.49
N GLU A 47 -14.07 2.00 -7.80
CA GLU A 47 -12.88 1.26 -8.21
C GLU A 47 -12.90 -0.21 -7.76
N THR A 48 -13.91 -0.65 -6.99
CA THR A 48 -14.05 -2.04 -6.56
C THR A 48 -14.16 -2.97 -7.77
N ALA A 49 -13.30 -4.00 -7.81
CA ALA A 49 -13.23 -4.95 -8.92
C ALA A 49 -14.05 -6.23 -8.69
N GLY A 50 -14.68 -6.36 -7.50
CA GLY A 50 -15.47 -7.53 -7.13
C GLY A 50 -15.81 -7.54 -5.65
N SER A 51 -16.05 -8.70 -5.08
CA SER A 51 -16.11 -8.82 -3.64
C SER A 51 -14.70 -8.59 -3.05
N LYS A 52 -14.63 -8.20 -1.77
CA LYS A 52 -13.33 -8.00 -1.11
C LYS A 52 -12.46 -9.27 -1.10
N HIS A 53 -13.09 -10.44 -1.06
CA HIS A 53 -12.38 -11.73 -1.10
C HIS A 53 -11.87 -12.02 -2.51
N ASP A 54 -12.67 -11.77 -3.56
CA ASP A 54 -12.22 -11.90 -4.95
C ASP A 54 -11.03 -10.97 -5.25
N GLU A 55 -11.04 -9.76 -4.67
CA GLU A 55 -9.92 -8.82 -4.83
C GLU A 55 -8.66 -9.32 -4.11
N VAL A 56 -8.79 -9.90 -2.91
CA VAL A 56 -7.66 -10.51 -2.19
C VAL A 56 -7.09 -11.67 -2.98
N ASP A 57 -7.95 -12.57 -3.47
CA ASP A 57 -7.53 -13.74 -4.26
C ASP A 57 -6.79 -13.29 -5.52
N ALA A 58 -7.33 -12.30 -6.24
CA ALA A 58 -6.68 -11.73 -7.42
C ALA A 58 -5.31 -11.08 -7.12
N ILE A 59 -5.17 -10.42 -5.97
CA ILE A 59 -3.88 -9.86 -5.54
C ILE A 59 -2.89 -10.99 -5.21
N ILE A 60 -3.34 -12.04 -4.55
CA ILE A 60 -2.50 -13.21 -4.25
C ILE A 60 -2.06 -13.88 -5.56
N ASP A 61 -2.95 -14.05 -6.54
CA ASP A 61 -2.63 -14.59 -7.87
C ASP A 61 -1.58 -13.75 -8.63
N ILE A 62 -1.59 -12.43 -8.42
CA ILE A 62 -0.55 -11.53 -8.94
C ILE A 62 0.81 -11.83 -8.30
N ILE A 63 0.84 -12.16 -7.01
CA ILE A 63 2.05 -12.51 -6.28
C ILE A 63 2.57 -13.88 -6.73
N GLY A 64 1.70 -14.90 -6.74
CA GLY A 64 2.07 -16.28 -7.08
C GLY A 64 1.03 -17.31 -6.64
N ASP A 65 1.49 -18.52 -6.42
CA ASP A 65 0.66 -19.66 -6.03
C ASP A 65 0.54 -19.73 -4.50
N MET A 66 -0.68 -19.50 -3.99
CA MET A 66 -0.98 -19.57 -2.56
C MET A 66 -0.86 -21.01 -2.04
N GLN A 67 -0.23 -21.15 -0.89
CA GLN A 67 -0.14 -22.40 -0.14
C GLN A 67 -1.12 -22.39 1.03
N ASP A 68 -1.26 -23.52 1.72
CA ASP A 68 -2.04 -23.58 2.94
C ASP A 68 -1.49 -22.59 3.98
N PHE A 69 -2.38 -21.91 4.70
CA PHE A 69 -1.97 -20.96 5.72
C PHE A 69 -1.26 -21.64 6.91
N GLU A 70 -0.33 -20.94 7.51
CA GLU A 70 0.37 -21.40 8.71
C GLU A 70 -0.58 -21.33 9.92
N GLU A 71 -0.94 -22.46 10.52
CA GLU A 71 -1.87 -22.52 11.66
C GLU A 71 -1.39 -21.69 12.87
N GLU A 72 -0.07 -21.54 13.07
CA GLU A 72 0.48 -20.79 14.20
C GLU A 72 0.30 -19.27 14.08
N THR A 73 0.36 -18.73 12.87
CA THR A 73 0.38 -17.28 12.62
C THR A 73 -0.82 -16.77 11.82
N ASN A 74 -1.53 -17.65 11.13
CA ASN A 74 -2.53 -17.36 10.12
C ASN A 74 -1.96 -16.56 8.93
N PHE A 75 -0.66 -16.70 8.65
CA PHE A 75 -0.05 -16.16 7.45
C PHE A 75 -0.18 -17.13 6.28
N TYR A 76 -0.22 -16.58 5.06
CA TYR A 76 -0.25 -17.36 3.83
C TYR A 76 1.12 -17.32 3.14
N PRO A 77 1.85 -18.46 3.05
CA PRO A 77 2.99 -18.57 2.15
C PRO A 77 2.48 -18.54 0.69
N VAL A 78 3.12 -17.72 -0.14
CA VAL A 78 2.82 -17.61 -1.58
C VAL A 78 4.08 -17.81 -2.37
N VAL A 79 4.10 -18.80 -3.26
CA VAL A 79 5.26 -19.11 -4.09
C VAL A 79 5.20 -18.29 -5.37
N THR A 80 6.15 -17.40 -5.54
CA THR A 80 6.25 -16.53 -6.72
C THR A 80 6.71 -17.31 -7.97
N LYS A 81 6.49 -16.75 -9.16
CA LYS A 81 6.91 -17.36 -10.43
C LYS A 81 8.42 -17.62 -10.54
N ASP A 82 9.24 -16.88 -9.80
CA ASP A 82 10.69 -17.07 -9.72
C ASP A 82 11.12 -18.02 -8.58
N GLY A 83 10.15 -18.68 -7.93
CA GLY A 83 10.38 -19.72 -6.91
C GLY A 83 10.68 -19.21 -5.52
N ARG A 84 10.57 -17.90 -5.26
CA ARG A 84 10.64 -17.35 -3.90
C ARG A 84 9.33 -17.60 -3.16
N THR A 85 9.41 -17.77 -1.86
CA THR A 85 8.22 -17.79 -1.00
C THR A 85 8.08 -16.43 -0.29
N LEU A 86 6.97 -15.75 -0.52
CA LEU A 86 6.58 -14.53 0.19
C LEU A 86 5.51 -14.85 1.22
N ILE A 87 5.57 -14.17 2.37
CA ILE A 87 4.60 -14.33 3.45
C ILE A 87 3.57 -13.20 3.37
N VAL A 88 2.31 -13.58 3.21
CA VAL A 88 1.17 -12.66 3.06
C VAL A 88 0.29 -12.70 4.29
N ALA A 89 -0.04 -11.54 4.85
CA ALA A 89 -1.01 -11.35 5.91
C ALA A 89 -2.31 -10.74 5.35
N ASN A 90 -3.41 -11.51 5.39
CA ASN A 90 -4.72 -11.07 4.89
C ASN A 90 -5.59 -10.51 6.03
N LEU A 91 -5.57 -9.18 6.22
CA LEU A 91 -6.40 -8.48 7.20
C LEU A 91 -7.85 -8.22 6.73
N VAL A 92 -8.20 -8.69 5.53
CA VAL A 92 -9.55 -8.54 4.96
C VAL A 92 -10.49 -9.67 5.42
N GLU A 93 -9.93 -10.73 6.01
CA GLU A 93 -10.68 -11.89 6.52
C GLU A 93 -11.80 -11.48 7.48
N ASP A 94 -12.96 -12.14 7.37
CA ASP A 94 -14.15 -11.84 8.18
C ASP A 94 -14.19 -12.60 9.50
N ASP A 95 -13.54 -13.76 9.56
CA ASP A 95 -13.52 -14.59 10.76
C ASP A 95 -12.81 -13.86 11.91
N PRO A 96 -13.53 -13.56 13.03
CA PRO A 96 -12.95 -12.78 14.12
C PRO A 96 -11.80 -13.51 14.85
N GLU A 97 -11.87 -14.85 14.93
CA GLU A 97 -10.85 -15.65 15.62
C GLU A 97 -9.58 -15.68 14.76
N PHE A 98 -9.73 -15.92 13.46
CA PHE A 98 -8.62 -15.85 12.51
C PHE A 98 -7.94 -14.48 12.54
N ARG A 99 -8.73 -13.39 12.50
CA ARG A 99 -8.22 -12.01 12.55
C ARG A 99 -7.50 -11.70 13.86
N SER A 100 -8.05 -12.12 14.99
CA SER A 100 -7.43 -11.88 16.30
C SER A 100 -6.05 -12.51 16.39
N LYS A 101 -5.94 -13.76 15.95
CA LYS A 101 -4.66 -14.49 15.91
C LYS A 101 -3.67 -13.84 14.94
N LEU A 102 -4.14 -13.47 13.74
CA LEU A 102 -3.32 -12.77 12.75
C LEU A 102 -2.77 -11.43 13.31
N GLN A 103 -3.62 -10.65 13.99
CA GLN A 103 -3.19 -9.39 14.62
C GLN A 103 -2.21 -9.61 15.77
N GLU A 104 -2.36 -10.67 16.55
CA GLU A 104 -1.41 -11.05 17.57
C GLU A 104 -0.05 -11.39 16.95
N SER A 105 -0.05 -12.19 15.88
CA SER A 105 1.17 -12.52 15.13
C SER A 105 1.85 -11.27 14.56
N LEU A 106 1.08 -10.31 14.06
CA LEU A 106 1.61 -9.03 13.56
C LEU A 106 2.13 -8.09 14.66
N ARG A 107 1.87 -8.36 15.96
CA ARG A 107 2.49 -7.63 17.09
C ARG A 107 3.82 -8.23 17.51
N ASP A 108 4.07 -9.50 17.19
CA ASP A 108 5.35 -10.14 17.45
C ASP A 108 6.40 -9.64 16.45
N LYS A 109 7.49 -9.07 16.98
CA LYS A 109 8.56 -8.47 16.17
C LYS A 109 9.24 -9.49 15.25
N THR A 110 9.40 -10.73 15.70
CA THR A 110 10.03 -11.79 14.90
C THR A 110 9.13 -12.15 13.71
N GLN A 111 7.82 -12.25 13.96
CA GLN A 111 6.86 -12.53 12.91
C GLN A 111 6.70 -11.36 11.94
N GLN A 112 6.79 -10.11 12.42
CA GLN A 112 6.76 -8.92 11.55
C GLN A 112 7.85 -8.94 10.48
N GLU A 113 9.05 -9.39 10.83
CA GLU A 113 10.17 -9.49 9.90
C GLU A 113 9.97 -10.53 8.80
N ARG A 114 9.15 -11.55 9.05
CA ARG A 114 8.83 -12.59 8.07
C ARG A 114 7.82 -12.13 7.02
N VAL A 115 6.90 -11.24 7.40
CA VAL A 115 5.83 -10.78 6.50
C VAL A 115 6.40 -9.91 5.39
N ASP A 116 5.98 -10.17 4.16
CA ASP A 116 6.38 -9.44 2.95
C ASP A 116 5.23 -8.55 2.43
N VAL A 117 3.99 -9.03 2.53
CA VAL A 117 2.82 -8.29 2.04
C VAL A 117 1.68 -8.33 3.06
N ILE A 118 1.09 -7.18 3.32
CA ILE A 118 -0.16 -7.06 4.08
C ILE A 118 -1.25 -6.56 3.13
N ILE A 119 -2.39 -7.27 3.08
CA ILE A 119 -3.58 -6.83 2.36
C ILE A 119 -4.61 -6.37 3.38
N ALA A 120 -5.09 -5.14 3.27
CA ALA A 120 -6.02 -4.52 4.21
C ALA A 120 -7.18 -3.83 3.48
N LEU A 121 -8.35 -3.77 4.11
CA LEU A 121 -9.52 -3.09 3.58
C LEU A 121 -9.51 -1.61 3.97
N GLY A 122 -9.54 -0.74 2.97
CA GLY A 122 -9.64 0.70 3.18
C GLY A 122 -8.54 1.27 4.07
N MET A 123 -8.92 2.23 4.92
CA MET A 123 -8.08 2.61 6.05
C MET A 123 -8.25 1.55 7.13
N ALA A 124 -7.26 0.72 7.28
CA ALA A 124 -7.24 -0.18 8.41
C ALA A 124 -7.39 0.65 9.70
N LYS A 125 -8.59 0.67 10.25
CA LYS A 125 -8.85 1.07 11.65
C LYS A 125 -8.15 0.10 12.60
N GLU A 126 -7.48 -0.88 12.03
CA GLU A 126 -6.75 -1.93 12.69
C GLU A 126 -5.45 -1.33 13.21
N GLY A 127 -5.38 -1.25 14.53
CA GLY A 127 -4.27 -0.68 15.26
C GLY A 127 -3.01 -1.56 15.23
N PHE A 128 -2.58 -1.99 14.03
CA PHE A 128 -1.29 -2.66 13.88
C PHE A 128 -0.22 -1.65 13.46
N ASP A 129 0.95 -1.82 14.00
CA ASP A 129 2.16 -1.10 13.61
C ASP A 129 3.14 -2.10 12.97
N TRP A 130 3.51 -1.84 11.72
CA TRP A 130 4.43 -2.71 10.97
C TRP A 130 5.60 -1.88 10.41
N PRO A 131 6.62 -1.61 11.26
CA PRO A 131 7.77 -0.79 10.88
C PRO A 131 8.54 -1.25 9.63
N PRO A 132 8.63 -2.56 9.31
CA PRO A 132 9.30 -3.02 8.10
C PRO A 132 8.67 -2.54 6.78
N ALA A 133 7.42 -2.08 6.78
CA ALA A 133 6.73 -1.63 5.56
C ALA A 133 7.51 -0.56 4.80
N GLU A 134 7.86 -0.84 3.54
CA GLU A 134 8.59 0.04 2.64
C GLU A 134 7.69 0.73 1.62
N HIS A 135 6.57 0.08 1.27
CA HIS A 135 5.64 0.55 0.25
C HIS A 135 4.20 0.47 0.74
N ALA A 136 3.43 1.54 0.56
CA ALA A 136 1.97 1.51 0.70
C ALA A 136 1.35 1.77 -0.67
N ILE A 137 0.45 0.89 -1.09
CA ILE A 137 -0.34 1.03 -2.30
C ILE A 137 -1.81 1.22 -1.89
N THR A 138 -2.44 2.24 -2.44
CA THR A 138 -3.86 2.52 -2.25
C THR A 138 -4.57 2.62 -3.59
N VAL A 139 -5.88 2.41 -3.60
CA VAL A 139 -6.71 2.46 -4.81
C VAL A 139 -7.80 3.49 -4.65
N GLY A 140 -8.06 4.22 -5.72
CA GLY A 140 -9.13 5.21 -5.82
C GLY A 140 -8.75 6.59 -5.32
N TYR A 141 -9.58 7.57 -5.74
CA TYR A 141 -9.42 8.94 -5.27
C TYR A 141 -9.79 9.04 -3.79
N ARG A 142 -8.88 9.59 -3.01
CA ARG A 142 -9.06 9.83 -1.57
C ARG A 142 -9.14 11.33 -1.31
N GLY A 143 -10.32 11.79 -0.90
CA GLY A 143 -10.55 13.21 -0.59
C GLY A 143 -10.03 13.64 0.78
N SER A 144 -9.66 12.70 1.66
CA SER A 144 -9.19 13.00 3.02
C SER A 144 -7.67 13.04 3.09
N LEU A 145 -7.12 14.24 3.26
CA LEU A 145 -5.69 14.44 3.51
C LEU A 145 -5.23 13.68 4.76
N THR A 146 -6.02 13.71 5.84
CA THR A 146 -5.71 13.01 7.10
C THR A 146 -5.53 11.51 6.87
N GLU A 147 -6.39 10.92 6.04
CA GLU A 147 -6.31 9.50 5.67
C GLU A 147 -4.99 9.19 4.96
N ILE A 148 -4.63 10.00 3.97
CA ILE A 148 -3.39 9.81 3.22
C ILE A 148 -2.17 9.97 4.13
N ILE A 149 -2.15 10.97 4.98
CA ILE A 149 -1.05 11.20 5.94
C ILE A 149 -0.92 10.01 6.91
N GLN A 150 -2.01 9.44 7.38
CA GLN A 150 -1.98 8.25 8.25
C GLN A 150 -1.40 7.02 7.53
N ILE A 151 -1.76 6.82 6.25
CA ILE A 151 -1.19 5.72 5.45
C ILE A 151 0.31 5.95 5.21
N ILE A 152 0.69 7.16 4.82
CA ILE A 152 2.10 7.53 4.65
C ILE A 152 2.87 7.32 5.96
N GLY A 153 2.29 7.73 7.10
CA GLY A 153 2.87 7.54 8.42
C GLY A 153 3.19 6.08 8.78
N ARG A 154 2.46 5.11 8.22
CA ARG A 154 2.74 3.69 8.43
C ARG A 154 4.03 3.24 7.73
N VAL A 155 4.26 3.71 6.49
CA VAL A 155 5.46 3.33 5.73
C VAL A 155 6.67 4.23 6.03
N THR A 156 6.49 5.33 6.73
CA THR A 156 7.60 6.20 7.16
C THR A 156 8.14 5.87 8.55
N ARG A 157 7.70 4.78 9.17
CA ARG A 157 8.33 4.28 10.41
C ARG A 157 9.80 3.97 10.16
N ASP A 158 10.65 4.42 11.07
CA ASP A 158 12.09 4.17 10.97
C ASP A 158 12.37 2.69 11.26
N HIS A 159 13.12 2.05 10.37
CA HIS A 159 13.45 0.62 10.49
C HIS A 159 14.82 0.36 9.88
N GLU A 160 15.58 -0.55 10.47
CA GLU A 160 16.89 -0.95 9.98
C GLU A 160 16.78 -1.53 8.55
N GLY A 161 17.69 -1.16 7.68
CA GLY A 161 17.68 -1.62 6.29
C GLY A 161 16.67 -0.91 5.37
N LYS A 162 15.88 0.06 5.88
CA LYS A 162 14.85 0.79 5.11
C LYS A 162 15.26 2.23 4.79
N PRO A 163 16.05 2.48 3.75
CA PRO A 163 16.46 3.84 3.38
C PRO A 163 15.36 4.63 2.65
N THR A 164 14.39 3.95 2.04
CA THR A 164 13.32 4.56 1.24
C THR A 164 11.96 4.00 1.63
N ALA A 165 10.99 4.89 1.77
CA ALA A 165 9.58 4.56 1.84
C ALA A 165 8.87 5.08 0.58
N THR A 166 7.86 4.35 0.10
CA THR A 166 7.07 4.73 -1.08
C THR A 166 5.59 4.68 -0.74
N PHE A 167 4.87 5.70 -1.16
CA PHE A 167 3.42 5.71 -1.20
C PHE A 167 2.97 5.80 -2.66
N THR A 168 2.11 4.90 -3.10
CA THR A 168 1.54 4.91 -4.45
C THR A 168 0.02 4.87 -4.36
N ASN A 169 -0.64 5.83 -5.01
CA ASN A 169 -2.08 5.81 -5.18
C ASN A 169 -2.44 5.50 -6.64
N LEU A 170 -3.15 4.40 -6.86
CA LEU A 170 -3.70 4.01 -8.15
C LEU A 170 -5.06 4.68 -8.34
N ILE A 171 -5.21 5.46 -9.39
CA ILE A 171 -6.43 6.21 -9.70
C ILE A 171 -6.87 5.86 -11.12
N ALA A 172 -8.17 5.53 -11.30
CA ALA A 172 -8.75 5.43 -12.63
C ALA A 172 -8.59 6.77 -13.35
N GLU A 173 -8.12 6.74 -14.61
CA GLU A 173 -8.00 7.95 -15.42
C GLU A 173 -9.35 8.68 -15.45
N PRO A 174 -9.37 9.97 -15.06
CA PRO A 174 -10.56 10.77 -15.27
C PRO A 174 -10.84 10.84 -16.77
N ARG A 175 -12.11 10.86 -17.16
CA ARG A 175 -12.46 11.18 -18.55
C ARG A 175 -11.78 12.50 -18.91
N ALA A 176 -11.33 12.64 -20.16
CA ALA A 176 -10.47 13.72 -20.64
C ALA A 176 -10.94 15.17 -20.31
N ASP A 177 -12.17 15.34 -19.84
CA ASP A 177 -12.79 16.63 -19.52
C ASP A 177 -12.80 16.94 -18.01
N ASP A 178 -12.15 16.11 -17.19
CA ASP A 178 -12.26 16.26 -15.72
C ASP A 178 -11.10 17.07 -15.11
N GLU A 179 -11.00 18.35 -15.50
CA GLU A 179 -10.09 19.33 -14.87
C GLU A 179 -10.25 19.38 -13.34
N LEU A 180 -11.44 19.02 -12.83
CA LEU A 180 -11.71 18.99 -11.40
C LEU A 180 -10.86 17.93 -10.68
N VAL A 181 -10.70 16.74 -11.26
CA VAL A 181 -9.89 15.67 -10.67
C VAL A 181 -8.41 16.04 -10.71
N VAL A 182 -7.92 16.57 -11.83
CA VAL A 182 -6.53 17.02 -11.95
C VAL A 182 -6.23 18.12 -10.93
N ASN A 183 -7.12 19.10 -10.79
CA ASN A 183 -6.98 20.17 -9.80
C ASN A 183 -7.05 19.63 -8.36
N ALA A 184 -7.96 18.69 -8.07
CA ALA A 184 -8.09 18.09 -6.76
C ALA A 184 -6.83 17.28 -6.38
N VAL A 185 -6.25 16.49 -7.32
CA VAL A 185 -4.99 15.77 -7.11
C VAL A 185 -3.84 16.73 -6.88
N ASN A 186 -3.74 17.82 -7.67
CA ASN A 186 -2.71 18.83 -7.48
C ASN A 186 -2.82 19.54 -6.13
N GLN A 187 -4.04 19.87 -5.69
CA GLN A 187 -4.26 20.46 -4.37
C GLN A 187 -3.88 19.48 -3.25
N MET A 188 -4.21 18.20 -3.42
CA MET A 188 -3.85 17.15 -2.46
C MET A 188 -2.31 16.99 -2.37
N LEU A 189 -1.61 16.95 -3.49
CA LEU A 189 -0.15 16.90 -3.52
C LEU A 189 0.49 18.09 -2.81
N LYS A 190 -0.04 19.31 -3.05
CA LYS A 190 0.41 20.52 -2.35
C LYS A 190 0.16 20.41 -0.84
N ALA A 191 -1.02 19.96 -0.42
CA ALA A 191 -1.37 19.82 0.98
C ALA A 191 -0.50 18.76 1.69
N ILE A 192 -0.24 17.62 1.04
CA ILE A 192 0.69 16.59 1.54
C ILE A 192 2.09 17.20 1.69
N SER A 193 2.57 17.92 0.68
CA SER A 193 3.89 18.55 0.70
C SER A 193 4.03 19.55 1.85
N VAL A 194 3.00 20.37 2.08
CA VAL A 194 2.97 21.34 3.20
C VAL A 194 2.95 20.61 4.55
N SER A 195 2.09 19.59 4.71
CA SER A 195 1.99 18.84 5.97
C SER A 195 3.30 18.13 6.31
N LEU A 196 3.92 17.48 5.31
CA LEU A 196 5.21 16.84 5.49
C LEU A 196 6.34 17.85 5.75
N ALA A 197 6.29 19.05 5.12
CA ALA A 197 7.26 20.12 5.40
C ALA A 197 7.10 20.67 6.82
N MET A 198 5.89 20.78 7.34
CA MET A 198 5.63 21.19 8.73
C MET A 198 6.14 20.15 9.73
N GLU A 199 5.95 18.86 9.44
CA GLU A 199 6.56 17.79 10.25
C GLU A 199 8.08 17.78 10.13
N GLN A 200 8.64 18.19 8.99
CA GLN A 200 10.08 18.26 8.71
C GLN A 200 10.83 19.38 9.39
N ALA A 201 10.15 20.39 9.89
CA ALA A 201 10.81 21.31 10.84
C ALA A 201 11.46 20.53 12.01
N LEU A 202 11.11 19.24 12.12
CA LEU A 202 11.56 18.26 13.12
C LEU A 202 12.24 17.00 12.52
N ALA A 203 12.37 16.85 11.17
CA ALA A 203 12.78 15.60 10.49
C ALA A 203 13.66 15.84 9.23
N PRO A 204 14.29 14.82 8.60
CA PRO A 204 15.24 14.98 7.50
C PRO A 204 14.63 15.56 6.20
N LYS A 205 15.48 16.15 5.39
CA LYS A 205 15.11 16.83 4.12
C LYS A 205 14.62 15.83 3.07
N PHE A 206 13.40 16.03 2.55
CA PHE A 206 12.86 15.29 1.40
C PHE A 206 13.12 16.05 0.09
N LYS A 207 13.34 15.30 -0.99
CA LYS A 207 13.48 15.84 -2.33
C LYS A 207 12.34 15.34 -3.21
N PHE A 208 11.48 16.24 -3.66
CA PHE A 208 10.44 15.93 -4.64
C PHE A 208 11.01 16.02 -6.04
N VAL A 209 10.88 14.97 -6.83
CA VAL A 209 11.31 14.92 -8.23
C VAL A 209 10.09 14.60 -9.09
N PRO A 210 9.65 15.50 -9.97
CA PRO A 210 8.63 15.20 -10.96
C PRO A 210 9.13 14.06 -11.86
N LYS A 211 8.29 13.04 -12.11
CA LYS A 211 8.62 12.02 -13.09
C LYS A 211 8.43 12.65 -14.47
N SER A 212 9.49 12.80 -15.25
CA SER A 212 9.40 13.23 -16.64
C SER A 212 8.77 12.10 -17.47
N SER A 213 7.97 12.47 -18.48
CA SER A 213 7.28 11.55 -19.39
C SER A 213 8.21 10.80 -20.36
N ASP A 214 9.54 10.93 -20.20
CA ASP A 214 10.53 10.41 -21.15
C ASP A 214 11.18 9.08 -20.75
N ASP A 215 10.72 8.42 -19.67
CA ASP A 215 11.17 7.08 -19.32
C ASP A 215 10.08 6.04 -19.68
N SER A 216 9.87 5.82 -20.97
CA SER A 216 9.13 4.69 -21.54
C SER A 216 10.08 3.76 -22.29
#